data_dc3111ff9caf2b2967e96ad937414f15
#
_entry.id   dc3111ff9caf2b2967e96ad937414f15
#
_cell.length_a   1.000
_cell.length_b   1.000
_cell.length_c   1.000
_cell.angle_alpha   90.00
_cell.angle_beta   90.00
_cell.angle_gamma   90.00
#
_symmetry.space_group_name_H-M   'P 1'
#
loop_
_entity.id
_entity.type
_entity.pdbx_description
1 polymer ?
#
loop_
_entity_poly.entity_id
_entity_poly.type
_entity_poly.pdbx_seq_one_letter_code
_entity_poly.pdbx_strand_id
1 'polypeptide(L)'
;MILVIDTSSPSSSVIATIDDDRMAETFSTGRGLDLEQLRHLARTEQITKVAVASGPGSFTGLRAGVSFGLGLAMGLRVPIVPLPTLDLQAARSDEPVTAVADAGRGRFYFLVPGGTVALGEPSGIPTAYPLVGRVANKGAPLVGAGHRFKPETELRRFVEAAAKILETAREVPYGSLEIEYMQTFSASRK
;
A
#
# COMPACT_ATOMS: atom_id res chain seq x y z
N MET A 1 15.94 -9.94 -8.30
CA MET A 1 14.80 -9.03 -8.48
C MET A 1 13.93 -9.03 -7.22
N ILE A 2 13.47 -7.87 -6.75
CA ILE A 2 12.49 -7.74 -5.67
C ILE A 2 11.10 -7.63 -6.29
N LEU A 3 10.14 -8.43 -5.81
CA LEU A 3 8.72 -8.33 -6.18
C LEU A 3 7.97 -7.56 -5.10
N VAL A 4 7.24 -6.52 -5.50
CA VAL A 4 6.40 -5.70 -4.61
C VAL A 4 4.93 -5.90 -4.95
N ILE A 5 4.10 -6.18 -3.94
CA ILE A 5 2.66 -6.41 -4.09
C ILE A 5 1.91 -5.45 -3.17
N ASP A 6 1.05 -4.61 -3.75
CA ASP A 6 0.16 -3.73 -2.98
C ASP A 6 -1.29 -3.90 -3.41
N THR A 7 -2.10 -4.40 -2.49
CA THR A 7 -3.55 -4.58 -2.61
C THR A 7 -4.32 -3.80 -1.55
N SER A 8 -3.68 -2.80 -0.96
CA SER A 8 -4.27 -1.98 0.11
C SER A 8 -5.44 -1.12 -0.32
N SER A 9 -5.58 -0.83 -1.62
CA SER A 9 -6.72 -0.10 -2.17
C SER A 9 -7.90 -1.04 -2.46
N PRO A 10 -9.16 -0.63 -2.18
CA PRO A 10 -10.34 -1.43 -2.50
C PRO A 10 -10.67 -1.47 -4.00
N SER A 11 -10.05 -0.61 -4.81
CA SER A 11 -10.38 -0.43 -6.22
C SER A 11 -9.24 -0.71 -7.19
N SER A 12 -8.04 -1.00 -6.68
CA SER A 12 -6.87 -1.26 -7.51
C SER A 12 -5.81 -2.05 -6.76
N SER A 13 -4.97 -2.74 -7.52
CA SER A 13 -3.74 -3.36 -7.00
C SER A 13 -2.53 -2.89 -7.81
N VAL A 14 -1.35 -3.06 -7.24
CA VAL A 14 -0.07 -2.81 -7.93
C VAL A 14 0.81 -4.02 -7.76
N ILE A 15 1.41 -4.43 -8.85
CA ILE A 15 2.54 -5.35 -8.89
C ILE A 15 3.72 -4.54 -9.44
N ALA A 16 4.81 -4.49 -8.67
CA ALA A 16 6.01 -3.82 -9.12
C ALA A 16 7.23 -4.75 -8.99
N THR A 17 8.22 -4.52 -9.82
CA THR A 17 9.48 -5.25 -9.82
C THR A 17 10.64 -4.28 -9.76
N ILE A 18 11.61 -4.59 -8.91
CA ILE A 18 12.83 -3.80 -8.74
C ILE A 18 14.00 -4.75 -8.98
N ASP A 19 14.77 -4.48 -9.99
CA ASP A 19 16.03 -5.13 -10.28
C ASP A 19 17.10 -4.04 -10.46
N ASP A 20 18.36 -4.36 -10.36
CA ASP A 20 19.48 -3.38 -10.26
C ASP A 20 19.27 -2.11 -11.12
N ASP A 21 19.01 -2.27 -12.42
CA ASP A 21 18.81 -1.15 -13.34
C ASP A 21 17.38 -1.06 -13.93
N ARG A 22 16.46 -1.91 -13.46
CA ARG A 22 15.09 -2.00 -14.03
C ARG A 22 14.04 -1.91 -12.96
N MET A 23 13.17 -0.91 -13.11
CA MET A 23 11.99 -0.75 -12.28
C MET A 23 10.74 -0.74 -13.18
N ALA A 24 9.81 -1.65 -12.90
CA ALA A 24 8.54 -1.73 -13.59
C ALA A 24 7.38 -1.80 -12.62
N GLU A 25 6.24 -1.26 -13.03
CA GLU A 25 5.00 -1.33 -12.25
C GLU A 25 3.81 -1.51 -13.16
N THR A 26 2.85 -2.30 -12.69
CA THR A 26 1.57 -2.54 -13.35
C THR A 26 0.44 -2.25 -12.37
N PHE A 27 -0.49 -1.41 -12.79
CA PHE A 27 -1.71 -1.12 -12.05
C PHE A 27 -2.86 -1.93 -12.64
N SER A 28 -3.54 -2.69 -11.78
CA SER A 28 -4.77 -3.39 -12.14
C SER A 28 -5.96 -2.72 -11.47
N THR A 29 -7.01 -2.44 -12.24
CA THR A 29 -8.28 -1.92 -11.72
C THR A 29 -9.15 -3.05 -11.21
N GLY A 30 -9.95 -2.78 -10.17
CA GLY A 30 -10.81 -3.78 -9.55
C GLY A 30 -10.19 -4.44 -8.33
N ARG A 31 -10.90 -5.41 -7.77
CA ARG A 31 -10.45 -6.17 -6.60
C ARG A 31 -9.67 -7.40 -7.04
N GLY A 32 -8.53 -7.61 -6.42
CA GLY A 32 -7.74 -8.83 -6.61
C GLY A 32 -6.35 -8.58 -7.15
N LEU A 33 -5.65 -9.68 -7.36
CA LEU A 33 -4.31 -9.74 -7.90
C LEU A 33 -4.35 -10.27 -9.34
N ASP A 34 -3.51 -9.73 -10.18
CA ASP A 34 -3.22 -10.34 -11.48
C ASP A 34 -2.36 -11.59 -11.28
N LEU A 35 -3.04 -12.72 -11.12
CA LEU A 35 -2.39 -14.02 -10.86
C LEU A 35 -1.60 -14.53 -12.08
N GLU A 36 -1.98 -14.14 -13.30
CA GLU A 36 -1.24 -14.53 -14.50
C GLU A 36 0.10 -13.81 -14.54
N GLN A 37 0.10 -12.50 -14.32
CA GLN A 37 1.35 -11.73 -14.22
C GLN A 37 2.25 -12.27 -13.11
N LEU A 38 1.72 -12.51 -11.93
CA LEU A 38 2.50 -13.04 -10.80
C LEU A 38 3.06 -14.44 -11.09
N ARG A 39 2.28 -15.31 -11.72
CA ARG A 39 2.74 -16.64 -12.15
C ARG A 39 3.82 -16.54 -13.21
N HIS A 40 3.67 -15.62 -14.14
CA HIS A 40 4.69 -15.37 -15.17
C HIS A 40 6.00 -14.94 -14.50
N LEU A 41 5.97 -13.90 -13.69
CA LEU A 41 7.16 -13.40 -12.97
C LEU A 41 7.84 -14.49 -12.13
N ALA A 42 7.06 -15.30 -11.41
CA ALA A 42 7.60 -16.38 -10.59
C ALA A 42 8.28 -17.50 -11.39
N ARG A 43 7.98 -17.63 -12.69
CA ARG A 43 8.56 -18.65 -13.57
C ARG A 43 9.72 -18.14 -14.41
N THR A 44 9.70 -16.87 -14.79
CA THR A 44 10.65 -16.28 -15.75
C THR A 44 11.74 -15.47 -15.08
N GLU A 45 11.49 -15.00 -13.84
CA GLU A 45 12.42 -14.11 -13.14
C GLU A 45 12.96 -14.76 -11.87
N GLN A 46 14.19 -14.42 -11.52
CA GLN A 46 14.78 -14.82 -10.26
C GLN A 46 14.36 -13.86 -9.14
N ILE A 47 13.22 -14.13 -8.50
CA ILE A 47 12.76 -13.37 -7.34
C ILE A 47 13.70 -13.70 -6.16
N THR A 48 14.29 -12.67 -5.58
CA THR A 48 15.22 -12.78 -4.43
C THR A 48 14.59 -12.26 -3.14
N LYS A 49 13.47 -11.52 -3.25
CA LYS A 49 12.76 -10.93 -2.11
C LYS A 49 11.31 -10.61 -2.51
N VAL A 50 10.37 -10.78 -1.58
CA VAL A 50 8.98 -10.36 -1.75
C VAL A 50 8.69 -9.26 -0.74
N ALA A 51 8.12 -8.15 -1.20
CA ALA A 51 7.62 -7.07 -0.36
C ALA A 51 6.11 -6.92 -0.53
N VAL A 52 5.39 -6.70 0.58
CA VAL A 52 3.93 -6.62 0.56
C VAL A 52 3.46 -5.39 1.34
N ALA A 53 2.46 -4.69 0.82
CA ALA A 53 1.79 -3.66 1.60
C ALA A 53 1.13 -4.30 2.83
N SER A 54 1.54 -3.86 4.03
CA SER A 54 1.10 -4.44 5.31
C SER A 54 -0.08 -3.70 5.95
N GLY A 55 -0.50 -2.58 5.41
CA GLY A 55 -1.60 -1.78 5.92
C GLY A 55 -1.17 -0.41 6.44
N PRO A 56 -2.13 0.37 6.94
CA PRO A 56 -3.57 0.13 6.92
C PRO A 56 -4.20 0.28 5.52
N GLY A 57 -5.39 -0.28 5.33
CA GLY A 57 -6.09 -0.22 4.03
C GLY A 57 -7.29 -1.17 3.95
N SER A 58 -7.66 -1.52 2.72
CA SER A 58 -8.74 -2.48 2.43
C SER A 58 -8.50 -3.82 3.11
N PHE A 59 -9.38 -4.20 4.02
CA PHE A 59 -9.28 -5.45 4.78
C PHE A 59 -9.14 -6.69 3.89
N THR A 60 -10.02 -6.83 2.90
CA THR A 60 -9.97 -7.97 1.96
C THR A 60 -8.75 -7.91 1.08
N GLY A 61 -8.41 -6.71 0.60
CA GLY A 61 -7.24 -6.50 -0.24
C GLY A 61 -5.95 -6.88 0.47
N LEU A 62 -5.69 -6.31 1.64
CA LEU A 62 -4.49 -6.59 2.42
C LEU A 62 -4.32 -8.09 2.70
N ARG A 63 -5.40 -8.78 3.10
CA ARG A 63 -5.34 -10.23 3.32
C ARG A 63 -4.96 -10.99 2.06
N ALA A 64 -5.54 -10.64 0.93
CA ALA A 64 -5.21 -11.30 -0.34
C ALA A 64 -3.74 -11.09 -0.72
N GLY A 65 -3.25 -9.85 -0.69
CA GLY A 65 -1.87 -9.54 -1.05
C GLY A 65 -0.84 -10.12 -0.10
N VAL A 66 -1.07 -9.98 1.22
CA VAL A 66 -0.16 -10.51 2.24
C VAL A 66 -0.12 -12.04 2.22
N SER A 67 -1.29 -12.71 2.13
CA SER A 67 -1.33 -14.18 2.07
C SER A 67 -0.67 -14.71 0.81
N PHE A 68 -0.90 -14.06 -0.34
CA PHE A 68 -0.26 -14.46 -1.59
C PHE A 68 1.26 -14.23 -1.54
N GLY A 69 1.68 -13.04 -1.12
CA GLY A 69 3.10 -12.68 -1.01
C GLY A 69 3.84 -13.58 -0.03
N LEU A 70 3.24 -13.89 1.12
CA LEU A 70 3.79 -14.82 2.10
C LEU A 70 3.93 -16.24 1.52
N GLY A 71 2.86 -16.75 0.88
CA GLY A 71 2.90 -18.08 0.24
C GLY A 71 3.96 -18.16 -0.85
N LEU A 72 4.11 -17.09 -1.65
CA LEU A 72 5.14 -17.02 -2.68
C LEU A 72 6.57 -16.97 -2.07
N ALA A 73 6.79 -16.12 -1.06
CA ALA A 73 8.08 -16.02 -0.37
C ALA A 73 8.50 -17.35 0.26
N MET A 74 7.55 -18.04 0.92
CA MET A 74 7.79 -19.38 1.49
C MET A 74 8.11 -20.41 0.40
N GLY A 75 7.35 -20.43 -0.69
CA GLY A 75 7.55 -21.35 -1.81
C GLY A 75 8.89 -21.17 -2.51
N LEU A 76 9.33 -19.93 -2.67
CA LEU A 76 10.62 -19.58 -3.26
C LEU A 76 11.78 -19.59 -2.24
N ARG A 77 11.48 -19.68 -0.94
CA ARG A 77 12.46 -19.60 0.17
C ARG A 77 13.24 -18.28 0.16
N VAL A 78 12.54 -17.18 -0.09
CA VAL A 78 13.13 -15.82 -0.11
C VAL A 78 12.56 -14.97 1.01
N PRO A 79 13.28 -13.95 1.49
CA PRO A 79 12.78 -13.03 2.51
C PRO A 79 11.47 -12.35 2.14
N ILE A 80 10.67 -12.01 3.16
CA ILE A 80 9.48 -11.16 3.04
C ILE A 80 9.64 -9.86 3.84
N VAL A 81 9.20 -8.75 3.25
CA VAL A 81 9.29 -7.40 3.83
C VAL A 81 7.90 -6.76 3.86
N PRO A 82 7.38 -6.40 5.04
CA PRO A 82 6.19 -5.57 5.13
C PRO A 82 6.51 -4.11 4.76
N LEU A 83 5.64 -3.50 3.98
CA LEU A 83 5.70 -2.07 3.62
C LEU A 83 4.45 -1.38 4.18
N PRO A 84 4.60 -0.46 5.17
CA PRO A 84 3.47 0.31 5.68
C PRO A 84 2.82 1.12 4.56
N THR A 85 1.52 0.94 4.36
CA THR A 85 0.80 1.52 3.20
C THR A 85 0.90 3.04 3.14
N LEU A 86 0.75 3.72 4.28
CA LEU A 86 0.75 5.19 4.29
C LEU A 86 2.15 5.76 4.10
N ASP A 87 3.19 5.11 4.63
CA ASP A 87 4.58 5.50 4.37
C ASP A 87 4.92 5.34 2.90
N LEU A 88 4.47 4.25 2.29
CA LEU A 88 4.64 4.00 0.86
C LEU A 88 3.95 5.08 0.00
N GLN A 89 2.76 5.54 0.39
CA GLN A 89 2.09 6.65 -0.29
C GLN A 89 2.80 7.98 -0.03
N ALA A 90 3.24 8.26 1.20
CA ALA A 90 3.97 9.48 1.53
C ALA A 90 5.31 9.57 0.79
N ALA A 91 6.02 8.46 0.62
CA ALA A 91 7.29 8.38 -0.09
C ALA A 91 7.19 8.71 -1.59
N ARG A 92 5.98 8.82 -2.14
CA ARG A 92 5.74 9.26 -3.51
C ARG A 92 5.94 10.77 -3.71
N SER A 93 6.11 11.53 -2.64
CA SER A 93 6.39 12.97 -2.71
C SER A 93 7.65 13.32 -1.93
N ASP A 94 8.45 14.25 -2.45
CA ASP A 94 9.57 14.84 -1.71
C ASP A 94 9.13 16.03 -0.84
N GLU A 95 7.94 16.58 -1.13
CA GLU A 95 7.33 17.62 -0.32
C GLU A 95 6.40 17.02 0.74
N PRO A 96 6.14 17.73 1.85
CA PRO A 96 5.21 17.29 2.86
C PRO A 96 3.80 17.05 2.29
N VAL A 97 3.26 15.86 2.52
CA VAL A 97 1.92 15.44 2.06
C VAL A 97 1.20 14.68 3.17
N THR A 98 -0.11 14.67 3.15
CA THR A 98 -0.90 13.76 3.98
C THR A 98 -1.19 12.49 3.19
N ALA A 99 -0.62 11.37 3.60
CA ALA A 99 -0.93 10.07 3.00
C ALA A 99 -2.32 9.60 3.44
N VAL A 100 -3.10 9.03 2.52
CA VAL A 100 -4.45 8.53 2.81
C VAL A 100 -4.68 7.14 2.21
N ALA A 101 -5.46 6.32 2.91
CA ALA A 101 -5.95 5.04 2.43
C ALA A 101 -7.41 4.84 2.85
N ASP A 102 -8.17 4.10 2.04
CA ASP A 102 -9.59 3.84 2.29
C ASP A 102 -9.76 2.87 3.47
N ALA A 103 -10.55 3.27 4.46
CA ALA A 103 -10.90 2.46 5.62
C ALA A 103 -12.31 1.84 5.50
N GLY A 104 -13.02 2.14 4.41
CA GLY A 104 -14.41 1.75 4.21
C GLY A 104 -15.40 2.62 4.99
N ARG A 105 -16.68 2.53 4.60
CA ARG A 105 -17.78 3.25 5.24
C ARG A 105 -17.59 4.78 5.30
N GLY A 106 -16.94 5.37 4.28
CA GLY A 106 -16.70 6.81 4.22
C GLY A 106 -15.59 7.33 5.13
N ARG A 107 -14.83 6.45 5.78
CA ARG A 107 -13.68 6.81 6.63
C ARG A 107 -12.37 6.51 5.93
N PHE A 108 -11.32 7.19 6.36
CA PHE A 108 -9.99 7.08 5.79
C PHE A 108 -8.93 6.95 6.89
N TYR A 109 -7.97 6.07 6.66
CA TYR A 109 -6.71 6.13 7.36
C TYR A 109 -5.88 7.27 6.80
N PHE A 110 -5.18 7.99 7.65
CA PHE A 110 -4.32 9.07 7.20
C PHE A 110 -3.08 9.20 8.06
N LEU A 111 -2.02 9.73 7.46
CA LEU A 111 -0.75 10.04 8.10
C LEU A 111 -0.34 11.45 7.67
N VAL A 112 -0.33 12.39 8.61
CA VAL A 112 0.20 13.74 8.40
C VAL A 112 1.72 13.74 8.59
N PRO A 113 2.47 14.67 7.98
CA PRO A 113 3.91 14.77 8.16
C PRO A 113 4.30 14.89 9.64
N GLY A 114 5.19 14.01 10.10
CA GLY A 114 5.64 13.95 11.50
C GLY A 114 4.62 13.46 12.52
N GLY A 115 3.43 13.04 12.06
CA GLY A 115 2.39 12.50 12.91
C GLY A 115 2.41 10.98 13.02
N THR A 116 1.34 10.44 13.57
CA THR A 116 1.06 9.00 13.64
C THR A 116 -0.16 8.67 12.80
N VAL A 117 -0.29 7.41 12.40
CA VAL A 117 -1.45 6.92 11.65
C VAL A 117 -2.72 7.14 12.46
N ALA A 118 -3.72 7.74 11.83
CA ALA A 118 -5.02 8.00 12.42
C ALA A 118 -6.15 7.54 11.49
N LEU A 119 -7.37 7.45 12.05
CA LEU A 119 -8.59 7.09 11.34
C LEU A 119 -9.60 8.22 11.53
N GLY A 120 -10.19 8.71 10.45
CA GLY A 120 -11.15 9.79 10.52
C GLY A 120 -12.14 9.83 9.36
N GLU A 121 -13.15 10.67 9.51
CA GLU A 121 -14.01 11.10 8.42
C GLU A 121 -13.32 12.21 7.61
N PRO A 122 -13.73 12.47 6.35
CA PRO A 122 -13.12 13.48 5.50
C PRO A 122 -12.94 14.86 6.18
N SER A 123 -13.93 15.34 6.91
CA SER A 123 -13.90 16.63 7.61
C SER A 123 -12.95 16.67 8.82
N GLY A 124 -12.55 15.54 9.34
CA GLY A 124 -11.61 15.42 10.47
C GLY A 124 -10.14 15.30 10.06
N ILE A 125 -9.86 15.19 8.77
CA ILE A 125 -8.48 15.12 8.26
C ILE A 125 -7.93 16.54 8.12
N PRO A 126 -6.72 16.83 8.60
CA PRO A 126 -6.11 18.16 8.43
C PRO A 126 -5.90 18.52 6.95
N THR A 127 -6.25 19.76 6.57
CA THR A 127 -6.14 20.27 5.19
C THR A 127 -4.83 21.02 4.91
N ALA A 128 -3.90 21.02 5.85
CA ALA A 128 -2.63 21.77 5.77
C ALA A 128 -1.73 21.29 4.62
N TYR A 129 -1.84 20.03 4.22
CA TYR A 129 -1.03 19.42 3.17
C TYR A 129 -1.90 18.75 2.12
N PRO A 130 -1.45 18.71 0.85
CA PRO A 130 -2.17 17.96 -0.18
C PRO A 130 -2.16 16.46 0.14
N LEU A 131 -3.20 15.77 -0.32
CA LEU A 131 -3.35 14.34 -0.11
C LEU A 131 -2.58 13.54 -1.17
N VAL A 132 -2.03 12.40 -0.74
CA VAL A 132 -1.49 11.36 -1.62
C VAL A 132 -2.05 10.00 -1.19
N GLY A 133 -2.59 9.24 -2.13
CA GLY A 133 -3.11 7.91 -1.85
C GLY A 133 -4.06 7.39 -2.91
N ARG A 134 -4.23 6.08 -2.94
CA ARG A 134 -5.13 5.40 -3.86
C ARG A 134 -6.44 5.06 -3.15
N VAL A 135 -7.43 5.93 -3.30
CA VAL A 135 -8.74 5.81 -2.67
C VAL A 135 -9.83 5.55 -3.71
N ALA A 136 -10.92 4.92 -3.29
CA ALA A 136 -12.07 4.67 -4.15
C ALA A 136 -12.74 5.98 -4.62
N ASN A 137 -13.47 5.91 -5.72
CA ASN A 137 -14.24 7.04 -6.28
C ASN A 137 -13.42 8.33 -6.47
N LYS A 138 -12.12 8.18 -6.80
CA LYS A 138 -11.19 9.31 -6.98
C LYS A 138 -11.17 10.28 -5.80
N GLY A 139 -11.47 9.79 -4.60
CA GLY A 139 -11.49 10.60 -3.39
C GLY A 139 -12.62 11.62 -3.31
N ALA A 140 -13.73 11.43 -4.01
CA ALA A 140 -14.85 12.39 -4.04
C ALA A 140 -15.31 12.87 -2.65
N PRO A 141 -15.43 12.05 -1.59
CA PRO A 141 -15.74 12.53 -0.26
C PRO A 141 -14.68 13.47 0.33
N LEU A 142 -13.40 13.21 0.06
CA LEU A 142 -12.28 14.05 0.51
C LEU A 142 -12.27 15.39 -0.22
N VAL A 143 -12.45 15.36 -1.54
CA VAL A 143 -12.55 16.59 -2.35
C VAL A 143 -13.76 17.43 -1.91
N GLY A 144 -14.91 16.81 -1.65
CA GLY A 144 -16.11 17.47 -1.12
C GLY A 144 -15.89 18.11 0.26
N ALA A 145 -14.96 17.60 1.06
CA ALA A 145 -14.55 18.17 2.34
C ALA A 145 -13.45 19.24 2.23
N GLY A 146 -13.08 19.63 1.00
CA GLY A 146 -12.11 20.72 0.75
C GLY A 146 -10.66 20.26 0.60
N HIS A 147 -10.39 18.95 0.58
CA HIS A 147 -9.05 18.45 0.36
C HIS A 147 -8.64 18.53 -1.11
N ARG A 148 -7.35 18.66 -1.34
CA ARG A 148 -6.73 18.61 -2.68
C ARG A 148 -5.77 17.44 -2.74
N PHE A 149 -5.85 16.66 -3.82
CA PHE A 149 -4.84 15.64 -4.10
C PHE A 149 -3.67 16.27 -4.86
N LYS A 150 -2.46 15.83 -4.53
CA LYS A 150 -1.28 16.13 -5.34
C LYS A 150 -1.45 15.45 -6.71
N PRO A 151 -1.21 16.14 -7.84
CA PRO A 151 -1.31 15.54 -9.16
C PRO A 151 -0.37 14.33 -9.32
N GLU A 152 -0.83 13.28 -9.97
CA GLU A 152 0.00 12.07 -10.24
C GLU A 152 1.27 12.41 -11.02
N THR A 153 1.24 13.42 -11.87
CA THR A 153 2.40 13.90 -12.63
C THR A 153 3.50 14.54 -11.78
N GLU A 154 3.18 14.91 -10.55
CA GLU A 154 4.11 15.48 -9.58
C GLU A 154 4.57 14.44 -8.54
N LEU A 155 4.08 13.22 -8.66
CA LEU A 155 4.41 12.13 -7.76
C LEU A 155 5.47 11.22 -8.36
N ARG A 156 6.36 10.75 -7.51
CA ARG A 156 7.24 9.64 -7.82
C ARG A 156 6.41 8.41 -8.18
N ARG A 157 6.87 7.60 -9.11
CA ARG A 157 6.27 6.31 -9.42
C ARG A 157 6.19 5.46 -8.16
N PHE A 158 5.17 4.58 -8.09
CA PHE A 158 4.99 3.69 -6.96
C PHE A 158 6.22 2.81 -6.70
N VAL A 159 6.78 2.25 -7.77
CA VAL A 159 7.97 1.38 -7.68
C VAL A 159 9.19 2.11 -7.10
N GLU A 160 9.38 3.38 -7.44
CA GLU A 160 10.48 4.20 -6.93
C GLU A 160 10.27 4.55 -5.44
N ALA A 161 9.01 4.81 -5.04
CA ALA A 161 8.67 4.99 -3.62
C ALA A 161 8.89 3.70 -2.83
N ALA A 162 8.52 2.55 -3.39
CA ALA A 162 8.78 1.25 -2.77
C ALA A 162 10.29 0.98 -2.63
N ALA A 163 11.09 1.29 -3.64
CA ALA A 163 12.54 1.16 -3.57
C ALA A 163 13.12 2.00 -2.42
N LYS A 164 12.69 3.26 -2.29
CA LYS A 164 13.12 4.16 -1.21
C LYS A 164 12.76 3.61 0.19
N ILE A 165 11.57 3.07 0.37
CA ILE A 165 11.19 2.46 1.66
C ILE A 165 12.01 1.19 1.93
N LEU A 166 12.29 0.40 0.90
CA LEU A 166 13.06 -0.84 1.03
C LEU A 166 14.50 -0.64 1.48
N GLU A 167 15.09 0.55 1.30
CA GLU A 167 16.43 0.86 1.80
C GLU A 167 16.54 0.73 3.33
N THR A 168 15.45 1.00 4.05
CA THR A 168 15.41 0.98 5.52
C THR A 168 14.49 -0.10 6.08
N ALA A 169 13.61 -0.67 5.26
CA ALA A 169 12.67 -1.71 5.66
C ALA A 169 13.41 -3.02 6.01
N ARG A 170 12.89 -3.72 7.01
CA ARG A 170 13.49 -4.96 7.49
C ARG A 170 12.67 -6.16 7.09
N GLU A 171 13.39 -7.23 6.78
CA GLU A 171 12.82 -8.55 6.61
C GLU A 171 12.24 -9.07 7.92
N VAL A 172 11.15 -9.81 7.82
CA VAL A 172 10.52 -10.44 8.99
C VAL A 172 10.44 -11.95 8.81
N PRO A 173 10.49 -12.73 9.90
CA PRO A 173 10.17 -14.15 9.85
C PRO A 173 8.76 -14.36 9.30
N TYR A 174 8.54 -15.42 8.53
CA TYR A 174 7.22 -15.67 7.91
C TYR A 174 6.07 -15.71 8.90
N GLY A 175 6.28 -16.24 10.10
CA GLY A 175 5.27 -16.27 11.17
C GLY A 175 5.08 -14.95 11.92
N SER A 176 5.89 -13.94 11.64
CA SER A 176 5.85 -12.62 12.29
C SER A 176 5.34 -11.51 11.36
N LEU A 177 4.88 -11.87 10.15
CA LEU A 177 4.27 -10.91 9.23
C LEU A 177 2.88 -10.54 9.74
N GLU A 178 2.71 -9.30 10.15
CA GLU A 178 1.45 -8.78 10.65
C GLU A 178 0.81 -7.83 9.65
N ILE A 179 -0.54 -7.84 9.62
CA ILE A 179 -1.33 -6.86 8.89
C ILE A 179 -1.79 -5.82 9.90
N GLU A 180 -1.48 -4.55 9.66
CA GLU A 180 -1.93 -3.46 10.51
C GLU A 180 -3.44 -3.22 10.38
N TYR A 181 -4.20 -3.67 11.36
CA TYR A 181 -5.63 -3.39 11.49
C TYR A 181 -5.85 -2.32 12.57
N MET A 182 -6.07 -1.08 12.17
CA MET A 182 -6.38 0.00 13.12
C MET A 182 -7.85 0.04 13.58
N GLN A 183 -8.70 -0.84 13.05
CA GLN A 183 -10.08 -0.97 13.53
C GLN A 183 -10.14 -2.04 14.60
N THR A 184 -10.20 -1.63 15.86
CA THR A 184 -10.73 -2.50 16.93
C THR A 184 -12.22 -2.74 16.60
N PHE A 185 -12.57 -3.98 16.29
CA PHE A 185 -13.97 -4.39 16.30
C PHE A 185 -14.43 -4.34 17.75
N SER A 186 -15.06 -3.23 18.16
CA SER A 186 -15.88 -3.24 19.37
C SER A 186 -17.04 -4.17 19.07
N ALA A 187 -16.96 -5.40 19.58
CA ALA A 187 -18.11 -6.29 19.62
C ALA A 187 -19.16 -5.56 20.47
N SER A 188 -20.19 -5.01 19.83
CA SER A 188 -21.39 -4.55 20.54
C SER A 188 -21.97 -5.78 21.25
N ARG A 189 -21.72 -5.88 22.55
CA ARG A 189 -22.52 -6.78 23.41
C ARG A 189 -23.96 -6.26 23.32
N LYS A 190 -24.84 -7.05 22.71
CA LYS A 190 -26.28 -6.97 22.90
C LYS A 190 -26.62 -7.48 24.28
#